data_c068fcd800f75675c0ccef5bbeb86e6a
#
_entry.id   c068fcd800f75675c0ccef5bbeb86e6a
#
_cell.length_a   1.000
_cell.length_b   1.000
_cell.length_c   1.000
_cell.angle_alpha   90.00
_cell.angle_beta   90.00
_cell.angle_gamma   90.00
#
_symmetry.space_group_name_H-M   'P 1'
#
loop_
_entity.id
_entity.type
_entity.pdbx_description
1 polymer ?
#
loop_
_entity_poly.entity_id
_entity_poly.type
_entity_poly.pdbx_seq_one_letter_code
_entity_poly.pdbx_strand_id
1 'polypeptide(L)'
;MKRPLIDWAVAVWLALPLCASLPAVAQVGPSPAEAARYTGLHAAAHRGDLARIERLVAGGANRPELNARDGRGRTPVHVATFARQRDAIRVLAKAGADLELLDNDRYDAVTIAAVADDDETLRVLLASGASAKLTTSIYDGTALIAAAHLGHDGVVKQLIAADAPLDHVNNLHWTALIEAIVLGQGGPRHQEIVRALLAAGASTRLADRQGNTPLRLAQSRGYREIVQMLEQAGAR
;
A
#
# COMPACT_ATOMS: atom_id res chain seq x y z
N MET A 1 49.65 45.48 -28.60
CA MET A 1 48.27 44.95 -28.74
C MET A 1 48.22 43.61 -28.01
N LYS A 2 47.67 43.59 -26.78
CA LYS A 2 47.56 42.37 -25.97
C LYS A 2 46.10 41.91 -26.08
N ARG A 3 45.86 40.68 -26.58
CA ARG A 3 44.53 40.01 -26.56
C ARG A 3 44.22 39.47 -25.18
N PRO A 4 43.04 39.63 -24.64
CA PRO A 4 42.66 39.00 -23.39
C PRO A 4 42.27 37.55 -23.66
N LEU A 5 42.75 36.67 -22.77
CA LEU A 5 42.35 35.24 -22.64
C LEU A 5 40.91 35.23 -22.09
N ILE A 6 40.00 34.60 -22.86
CA ILE A 6 38.62 34.32 -22.42
C ILE A 6 38.66 33.01 -21.64
N ASP A 7 38.44 33.13 -20.34
CA ASP A 7 38.24 32.02 -19.40
C ASP A 7 36.88 31.37 -19.66
N TRP A 8 36.89 30.14 -20.19
CA TRP A 8 35.68 29.31 -20.35
C TRP A 8 35.46 28.56 -19.06
N ALA A 9 34.80 29.20 -18.09
CA ALA A 9 34.21 28.49 -16.99
C ALA A 9 32.97 27.75 -17.48
N VAL A 10 33.13 26.47 -17.78
CA VAL A 10 32.03 25.55 -18.10
C VAL A 10 31.23 25.33 -16.83
N ALA A 11 30.16 26.07 -16.66
CA ALA A 11 29.15 25.79 -15.63
C ALA A 11 28.40 24.50 -16.04
N VAL A 12 28.84 23.37 -15.53
CA VAL A 12 28.09 22.13 -15.60
C VAL A 12 26.87 22.27 -14.68
N TRP A 13 25.76 22.67 -15.25
CA TRP A 13 24.45 22.54 -14.63
C TRP A 13 24.13 21.05 -14.58
N LEU A 14 24.39 20.41 -13.45
CA LEU A 14 23.80 19.14 -13.10
C LEU A 14 22.29 19.38 -12.94
N ALA A 15 21.56 19.17 -14.04
CA ALA A 15 20.13 18.99 -13.98
C ALA A 15 19.83 17.71 -13.21
N LEU A 16 19.70 17.83 -11.90
CA LEU A 16 19.03 16.83 -11.10
C LEU A 16 17.60 16.70 -11.68
N PRO A 17 17.19 15.52 -12.14
CA PRO A 17 15.77 15.35 -12.45
C PRO A 17 15.02 15.62 -11.14
N LEU A 18 14.20 16.67 -11.14
CA LEU A 18 13.13 16.81 -10.17
C LEU A 18 12.31 15.51 -10.30
N CYS A 19 12.57 14.52 -9.46
CA CYS A 19 11.58 13.52 -9.14
C CYS A 19 10.44 14.28 -8.48
N ALA A 20 9.54 14.83 -9.30
CA ALA A 20 8.24 15.22 -8.84
C ALA A 20 7.69 13.96 -8.16
N SER A 21 7.60 13.99 -6.84
CA SER A 21 6.83 13.03 -6.08
C SER A 21 5.45 13.04 -6.71
N LEU A 22 5.16 12.04 -7.55
CA LEU A 22 3.80 11.80 -7.99
C LEU A 22 2.98 11.75 -6.71
N PRO A 23 1.94 12.58 -6.57
CA PRO A 23 1.09 12.44 -5.40
C PRO A 23 0.63 11.00 -5.41
N ALA A 24 0.93 10.27 -4.35
CA ALA A 24 0.23 9.02 -4.09
C ALA A 24 -1.23 9.38 -4.24
N VAL A 25 -1.92 8.78 -5.22
CA VAL A 25 -3.35 9.01 -5.38
C VAL A 25 -3.95 8.55 -4.07
N ALA A 26 -4.21 9.49 -3.19
CA ALA A 26 -4.71 9.20 -1.86
C ALA A 26 -6.01 8.43 -2.07
N GLN A 27 -6.10 7.26 -1.49
CA GLN A 27 -7.36 6.50 -1.48
C GLN A 27 -8.41 7.40 -0.84
N VAL A 28 -9.42 7.76 -1.63
CA VAL A 28 -10.45 8.68 -1.18
C VAL A 28 -11.62 7.88 -0.66
N GLY A 29 -11.79 7.88 0.66
CA GLY A 29 -12.99 7.33 1.30
C GLY A 29 -14.26 8.07 0.86
N PRO A 30 -15.45 7.54 1.23
CA PRO A 30 -16.70 8.20 0.93
C PRO A 30 -16.74 9.60 1.51
N SER A 31 -17.01 10.60 0.67
CA SER A 31 -17.29 11.96 1.15
C SER A 31 -18.55 11.98 2.01
N PRO A 32 -18.74 12.99 2.87
CA PRO A 32 -19.96 13.13 3.66
C PRO A 32 -21.24 13.14 2.79
N ALA A 33 -21.17 13.74 1.61
CA ALA A 33 -22.28 13.77 0.66
C ALA A 33 -22.57 12.40 0.02
N GLU A 34 -21.54 11.60 -0.27
CA GLU A 34 -21.69 10.22 -0.74
C GLU A 34 -22.25 9.35 0.38
N ALA A 35 -21.69 9.43 1.59
CA ALA A 35 -22.11 8.66 2.75
C ALA A 35 -23.59 8.94 3.13
N ALA A 36 -24.05 10.19 3.00
CA ALA A 36 -25.44 10.57 3.23
C ALA A 36 -26.44 9.94 2.25
N ARG A 37 -25.96 9.56 1.05
CA ARG A 37 -26.79 8.90 0.02
C ARG A 37 -26.82 7.38 0.15
N TYR A 38 -25.98 6.80 0.99
CA TYR A 38 -25.97 5.36 1.16
C TYR A 38 -27.29 4.84 1.71
N THR A 39 -27.70 3.71 1.18
CA THR A 39 -28.88 2.94 1.61
C THR A 39 -28.48 1.49 1.88
N GLY A 40 -29.37 0.66 2.38
CA GLY A 40 -29.16 -0.76 2.56
C GLY A 40 -27.87 -1.10 3.32
N LEU A 41 -27.09 -2.04 2.81
CA LEU A 41 -25.84 -2.51 3.43
C LEU A 41 -24.75 -1.46 3.43
N HIS A 42 -24.61 -0.62 2.41
CA HIS A 42 -23.63 0.46 2.41
C HIS A 42 -23.85 1.44 3.57
N ALA A 43 -25.10 1.84 3.81
CA ALA A 43 -25.43 2.72 4.94
C ALA A 43 -25.18 2.06 6.29
N ALA A 44 -25.55 0.79 6.44
CA ALA A 44 -25.33 0.03 7.66
C ALA A 44 -23.84 -0.20 7.93
N ALA A 45 -23.09 -0.57 6.90
CA ALA A 45 -21.64 -0.77 6.94
C ALA A 45 -20.89 0.52 7.33
N HIS A 46 -21.24 1.65 6.70
CA HIS A 46 -20.62 2.95 7.01
C HIS A 46 -20.85 3.37 8.47
N ARG A 47 -22.03 3.09 9.02
CA ARG A 47 -22.40 3.47 10.40
C ARG A 47 -22.01 2.45 11.45
N GLY A 48 -21.58 1.25 11.06
CA GLY A 48 -21.37 0.13 11.99
C GLY A 48 -22.65 -0.38 12.63
N ASP A 49 -23.81 -0.25 11.95
CA ASP A 49 -25.10 -0.71 12.44
C ASP A 49 -25.23 -2.24 12.27
N LEU A 50 -24.65 -2.96 13.23
CA LEU A 50 -24.57 -4.43 13.20
C LEU A 50 -25.95 -5.07 13.14
N ALA A 51 -26.91 -4.58 13.94
CA ALA A 51 -28.26 -5.13 13.96
C ALA A 51 -28.95 -5.00 12.59
N ARG A 52 -28.69 -3.92 11.88
CA ARG A 52 -29.21 -3.72 10.53
C ARG A 52 -28.48 -4.59 9.51
N ILE A 53 -27.15 -4.73 9.62
CA ILE A 53 -26.37 -5.64 8.76
C ILE A 53 -26.91 -7.07 8.93
N GLU A 54 -27.00 -7.57 10.15
CA GLU A 54 -27.49 -8.92 10.44
C GLU A 54 -28.89 -9.17 9.86
N ARG A 55 -29.82 -8.24 10.01
CA ARG A 55 -31.15 -8.35 9.40
C ARG A 55 -31.11 -8.39 7.87
N LEU A 56 -30.23 -7.57 7.26
CA LEU A 56 -30.11 -7.52 5.80
C LEU A 56 -29.45 -8.76 5.22
N VAL A 57 -28.54 -9.42 5.97
CA VAL A 57 -27.84 -10.62 5.53
C VAL A 57 -28.49 -11.93 6.01
N ALA A 58 -29.56 -11.88 6.78
CA ALA A 58 -30.24 -13.04 7.40
C ALA A 58 -30.82 -14.08 6.42
N GLY A 59 -30.52 -14.03 5.14
CA GLY A 59 -30.96 -15.00 4.11
C GLY A 59 -29.85 -15.81 3.46
N GLY A 60 -28.63 -15.77 4.00
CA GLY A 60 -27.48 -16.57 3.52
C GLY A 60 -26.59 -15.86 2.49
N ALA A 61 -25.55 -16.57 2.05
CA ALA A 61 -24.41 -16.05 1.27
C ALA A 61 -24.76 -15.60 -0.17
N ASN A 62 -25.83 -16.12 -0.76
CA ASN A 62 -26.20 -15.83 -2.16
C ASN A 62 -27.01 -14.52 -2.31
N ARG A 63 -26.50 -13.41 -1.72
CA ARG A 63 -27.15 -12.12 -1.84
C ARG A 63 -26.31 -11.14 -2.63
N PRO A 64 -26.82 -10.66 -3.77
CA PRO A 64 -26.11 -9.67 -4.59
C PRO A 64 -25.73 -8.40 -3.79
N GLU A 65 -26.53 -8.06 -2.76
CA GLU A 65 -26.31 -6.88 -1.93
C GLU A 65 -25.02 -6.94 -1.10
N LEU A 66 -24.53 -8.15 -0.75
CA LEU A 66 -23.25 -8.31 -0.02
C LEU A 66 -22.08 -7.69 -0.76
N ASN A 67 -22.09 -7.81 -2.09
CA ASN A 67 -21.05 -7.35 -2.98
C ASN A 67 -21.54 -6.22 -3.91
N ALA A 68 -22.68 -5.59 -3.58
CA ALA A 68 -23.19 -4.46 -4.35
C ALA A 68 -22.15 -3.32 -4.39
N ARG A 69 -22.07 -2.65 -5.52
CA ARG A 69 -21.08 -1.60 -5.76
C ARG A 69 -21.74 -0.22 -5.75
N ASP A 70 -21.12 0.73 -5.08
CA ASP A 70 -21.50 2.15 -5.19
C ASP A 70 -20.95 2.78 -6.50
N GLY A 71 -21.16 4.08 -6.68
CA GLY A 71 -20.70 4.80 -7.87
C GLY A 71 -19.18 4.79 -8.09
N ARG A 72 -18.38 4.45 -7.06
CA ARG A 72 -16.93 4.26 -7.14
C ARG A 72 -16.51 2.78 -7.13
N GLY A 73 -17.45 1.87 -7.28
CA GLY A 73 -17.17 0.43 -7.25
C GLY A 73 -16.93 -0.13 -5.86
N ARG A 74 -17.13 0.65 -4.80
CA ARG A 74 -16.89 0.23 -3.41
C ARG A 74 -18.03 -0.67 -2.94
N THR A 75 -17.67 -1.82 -2.36
CA THR A 75 -18.63 -2.73 -1.71
C THR A 75 -18.91 -2.29 -0.27
N PRO A 76 -19.90 -2.88 0.42
CA PRO A 76 -20.12 -2.63 1.84
C PRO A 76 -18.85 -2.88 2.70
N VAL A 77 -18.01 -3.84 2.34
CA VAL A 77 -16.72 -4.10 3.03
C VAL A 77 -15.75 -2.94 2.85
N HIS A 78 -15.58 -2.42 1.63
CA HIS A 78 -14.76 -1.23 1.40
C HIS A 78 -15.23 -0.04 2.24
N VAL A 79 -16.53 0.20 2.25
CA VAL A 79 -17.15 1.30 3.01
C VAL A 79 -16.94 1.13 4.52
N ALA A 80 -17.11 -0.09 5.05
CA ALA A 80 -16.82 -0.42 6.44
C ALA A 80 -15.34 -0.21 6.78
N THR A 81 -14.42 -0.56 5.86
CA THR A 81 -12.98 -0.38 6.03
C THR A 81 -12.61 1.09 6.11
N PHE A 82 -13.07 1.93 5.18
CA PHE A 82 -12.87 3.39 5.26
C PHE A 82 -13.43 4.01 6.53
N ALA A 83 -14.56 3.49 7.01
CA ALA A 83 -15.21 3.97 8.22
C ALA A 83 -14.67 3.31 9.51
N ARG A 84 -13.65 2.43 9.40
CA ARG A 84 -13.05 1.66 10.50
C ARG A 84 -14.04 0.85 11.32
N GLN A 85 -15.12 0.39 10.69
CA GLN A 85 -16.20 -0.37 11.31
C GLN A 85 -15.85 -1.87 11.35
N ARG A 86 -14.94 -2.24 12.22
CA ARG A 86 -14.31 -3.58 12.30
C ARG A 86 -15.30 -4.69 12.54
N ASP A 87 -16.29 -4.48 13.40
CA ASP A 87 -17.33 -5.47 13.68
C ASP A 87 -18.27 -5.64 12.47
N ALA A 88 -18.55 -4.57 11.73
CA ALA A 88 -19.28 -4.67 10.47
C ALA A 88 -18.52 -5.51 9.44
N ILE A 89 -17.19 -5.35 9.34
CA ILE A 89 -16.34 -6.20 8.47
C ILE A 89 -16.48 -7.67 8.85
N ARG A 90 -16.41 -8.02 10.14
CA ARG A 90 -16.56 -9.41 10.62
C ARG A 90 -17.91 -10.00 10.25
N VAL A 91 -18.99 -9.24 10.46
CA VAL A 91 -20.35 -9.69 10.15
C VAL A 91 -20.56 -9.87 8.65
N LEU A 92 -20.07 -8.93 7.84
CA LEU A 92 -20.14 -9.03 6.38
C LEU A 92 -19.33 -10.21 5.85
N ALA A 93 -18.11 -10.41 6.32
CA ALA A 93 -17.27 -11.55 5.94
C ALA A 93 -17.92 -12.88 6.33
N LYS A 94 -18.43 -13.01 7.56
CA LYS A 94 -19.17 -14.19 8.04
C LYS A 94 -20.41 -14.47 7.19
N ALA A 95 -21.05 -13.44 6.66
CA ALA A 95 -22.19 -13.57 5.77
C ALA A 95 -21.82 -13.98 4.34
N GLY A 96 -20.52 -14.05 4.00
CA GLY A 96 -20.01 -14.46 2.70
C GLY A 96 -19.72 -13.30 1.74
N ALA A 97 -19.50 -12.10 2.27
CA ALA A 97 -19.01 -11.00 1.44
C ALA A 97 -17.63 -11.36 0.84
N ASP A 98 -17.46 -11.06 -0.43
CA ASP A 98 -16.18 -11.23 -1.12
C ASP A 98 -15.21 -10.12 -0.71
N LEU A 99 -14.13 -10.50 -0.04
CA LEU A 99 -13.12 -9.60 0.49
C LEU A 99 -12.05 -9.23 -0.55
N GLU A 100 -12.02 -9.89 -1.70
CA GLU A 100 -11.02 -9.71 -2.74
C GLU A 100 -11.47 -8.79 -3.88
N LEU A 101 -12.69 -8.27 -3.81
CA LEU A 101 -13.19 -7.33 -4.80
C LEU A 101 -12.38 -6.03 -4.76
N LEU A 102 -12.09 -5.50 -5.96
CA LEU A 102 -11.44 -4.21 -6.12
C LEU A 102 -12.49 -3.13 -6.40
N ASP A 103 -12.28 -1.93 -5.89
CA ASP A 103 -13.04 -0.74 -6.29
C ASP A 103 -12.62 -0.24 -7.68
N ASN A 104 -13.17 0.90 -8.14
CA ASN A 104 -12.85 1.45 -9.47
C ASN A 104 -11.39 1.96 -9.58
N ASP A 105 -10.73 2.25 -8.46
CA ASP A 105 -9.34 2.65 -8.39
C ASP A 105 -8.41 1.43 -8.21
N ARG A 106 -8.99 0.21 -8.31
CA ARG A 106 -8.31 -1.09 -8.16
C ARG A 106 -7.75 -1.33 -6.77
N TYR A 107 -8.43 -0.87 -5.73
CA TYR A 107 -8.07 -1.15 -4.34
C TYR A 107 -9.05 -2.15 -3.72
N ASP A 108 -8.50 -3.11 -2.98
CA ASP A 108 -9.23 -3.99 -2.08
C ASP A 108 -9.25 -3.42 -0.65
N ALA A 109 -10.02 -4.06 0.23
CA ALA A 109 -10.11 -3.64 1.62
C ALA A 109 -8.77 -3.72 2.37
N VAL A 110 -7.92 -4.71 2.06
CA VAL A 110 -6.58 -4.88 2.66
C VAL A 110 -5.69 -3.70 2.30
N THR A 111 -5.63 -3.33 1.02
CA THR A 111 -4.84 -2.18 0.57
C THR A 111 -5.37 -0.86 1.15
N ILE A 112 -6.70 -0.71 1.27
CA ILE A 112 -7.31 0.46 1.92
C ILE A 112 -6.81 0.59 3.37
N ALA A 113 -6.87 -0.48 4.16
CA ALA A 113 -6.39 -0.47 5.53
C ALA A 113 -4.87 -0.23 5.61
N ALA A 114 -4.10 -0.83 4.69
CA ALA A 114 -2.66 -0.70 4.63
C ALA A 114 -2.21 0.75 4.35
N VAL A 115 -2.86 1.44 3.43
CA VAL A 115 -2.57 2.85 3.10
C VAL A 115 -3.00 3.79 4.23
N ALA A 116 -4.04 3.42 4.98
CA ALA A 116 -4.54 4.23 6.10
C ALA A 116 -3.72 4.08 7.39
N ASP A 117 -2.64 3.30 7.43
CA ASP A 117 -1.88 2.91 8.64
C ASP A 117 -2.81 2.34 9.73
N ASP A 118 -3.87 1.60 9.31
CA ASP A 118 -4.86 1.05 10.25
C ASP A 118 -4.58 -0.44 10.55
N ASP A 119 -3.62 -0.64 11.44
CA ASP A 119 -3.17 -1.97 11.89
C ASP A 119 -4.31 -2.85 12.41
N GLU A 120 -5.29 -2.25 13.09
CA GLU A 120 -6.38 -3.01 13.69
C GLU A 120 -7.41 -3.45 12.65
N THR A 121 -7.74 -2.59 11.69
CA THR A 121 -8.65 -2.95 10.60
C THR A 121 -8.00 -3.97 9.68
N LEU A 122 -6.70 -3.81 9.38
CA LEU A 122 -5.94 -4.81 8.62
C LEU A 122 -5.97 -6.19 9.30
N ARG A 123 -5.72 -6.23 10.61
CA ARG A 123 -5.78 -7.48 11.39
C ARG A 123 -7.14 -8.16 11.29
N VAL A 124 -8.22 -7.37 11.35
CA VAL A 124 -9.58 -7.90 11.23
C VAL A 124 -9.84 -8.46 9.83
N LEU A 125 -9.42 -7.77 8.79
CA LEU A 125 -9.58 -8.23 7.41
C LEU A 125 -8.84 -9.54 7.17
N LEU A 126 -7.56 -9.62 7.55
CA LEU A 126 -6.74 -10.82 7.41
C LEU A 126 -7.32 -11.99 8.23
N ALA A 127 -7.73 -11.74 9.48
CA ALA A 127 -8.37 -12.75 10.32
C ALA A 127 -9.74 -13.20 9.78
N SER A 128 -10.39 -12.39 8.94
CA SER A 128 -11.65 -12.72 8.27
C SER A 128 -11.45 -13.45 6.93
N GLY A 129 -10.20 -13.72 6.53
CA GLY A 129 -9.86 -14.47 5.33
C GLY A 129 -9.52 -13.61 4.11
N ALA A 130 -9.37 -12.29 4.27
CA ALA A 130 -8.90 -11.44 3.18
C ALA A 130 -7.45 -11.77 2.80
N SER A 131 -7.14 -11.75 1.51
CA SER A 131 -5.81 -12.06 0.96
C SER A 131 -4.86 -10.86 1.07
N ALA A 132 -3.62 -11.10 1.51
CA ALA A 132 -2.54 -10.12 1.43
C ALA A 132 -1.79 -10.13 0.07
N LYS A 133 -2.28 -10.93 -0.90
CA LYS A 133 -1.51 -11.27 -2.11
C LYS A 133 -2.01 -10.57 -3.38
N LEU A 134 -3.07 -9.77 -3.28
CA LEU A 134 -3.68 -9.17 -4.45
C LEU A 134 -2.78 -8.11 -5.08
N THR A 135 -2.79 -8.10 -6.41
CA THR A 135 -2.23 -7.00 -7.19
C THR A 135 -3.29 -5.92 -7.31
N THR A 136 -2.96 -4.74 -6.79
CA THR A 136 -3.88 -3.62 -6.65
C THR A 136 -3.29 -2.35 -7.23
N SER A 137 -4.05 -1.26 -7.25
CA SER A 137 -3.68 0.04 -7.78
C SER A 137 -3.40 0.06 -9.30
N ILE A 138 -3.34 1.26 -9.85
CA ILE A 138 -2.96 1.50 -11.26
C ILE A 138 -1.48 1.22 -11.53
N TYR A 139 -0.68 1.05 -10.48
CA TYR A 139 0.74 0.74 -10.56
C TYR A 139 1.03 -0.76 -10.54
N ASP A 140 0.01 -1.62 -10.53
CA ASP A 140 0.13 -3.07 -10.35
C ASP A 140 0.96 -3.43 -9.09
N GLY A 141 0.81 -2.63 -8.04
CA GLY A 141 1.45 -2.85 -6.76
C GLY A 141 0.69 -3.84 -5.89
N THR A 142 1.13 -4.00 -4.64
CA THR A 142 0.47 -4.78 -3.60
C THR A 142 0.29 -3.91 -2.36
N ALA A 143 -0.53 -4.36 -1.41
CA ALA A 143 -0.65 -3.71 -0.11
C ALA A 143 0.72 -3.56 0.59
N LEU A 144 1.60 -4.57 0.45
CA LEU A 144 2.96 -4.54 1.01
C LEU A 144 3.82 -3.42 0.40
N ILE A 145 3.76 -3.25 -0.93
CA ILE A 145 4.47 -2.18 -1.63
C ILE A 145 3.97 -0.82 -1.14
N ALA A 146 2.65 -0.62 -1.06
CA ALA A 146 2.05 0.64 -0.61
C ALA A 146 2.43 0.97 0.85
N ALA A 147 2.37 -0.01 1.75
CA ALA A 147 2.76 0.16 3.15
C ALA A 147 4.26 0.46 3.30
N ALA A 148 5.12 -0.20 2.51
CA ALA A 148 6.56 0.03 2.53
C ALA A 148 6.93 1.44 2.04
N HIS A 149 6.28 1.93 0.99
CA HIS A 149 6.39 3.31 0.52
C HIS A 149 6.06 4.32 1.61
N LEU A 150 4.91 4.14 2.27
CA LEU A 150 4.36 5.11 3.23
C LEU A 150 5.03 5.07 4.61
N GLY A 151 5.88 4.09 4.87
CA GLY A 151 6.56 3.96 6.16
C GLY A 151 5.68 3.33 7.26
N HIS A 152 4.70 2.50 6.89
CA HIS A 152 3.76 1.86 7.80
C HIS A 152 4.32 0.52 8.31
N ASP A 153 5.30 0.58 9.20
CA ASP A 153 6.08 -0.59 9.63
C ASP A 153 5.26 -1.66 10.37
N GLY A 154 4.25 -1.28 11.15
CA GLY A 154 3.30 -2.20 11.78
C GLY A 154 2.49 -2.98 10.76
N VAL A 155 1.96 -2.28 9.76
CA VAL A 155 1.22 -2.86 8.62
C VAL A 155 2.11 -3.81 7.82
N VAL A 156 3.34 -3.40 7.49
CA VAL A 156 4.31 -4.24 6.76
C VAL A 156 4.54 -5.57 7.48
N LYS A 157 4.74 -5.55 8.79
CA LYS A 157 4.93 -6.78 9.58
C LYS A 157 3.72 -7.72 9.53
N GLN A 158 2.51 -7.17 9.60
CA GLN A 158 1.28 -7.96 9.48
C GLN A 158 1.11 -8.57 8.09
N LEU A 159 1.40 -7.81 7.02
CA LEU A 159 1.32 -8.29 5.65
C LEU A 159 2.36 -9.39 5.38
N ILE A 160 3.59 -9.25 5.88
CA ILE A 160 4.62 -10.29 5.82
C ILE A 160 4.14 -11.57 6.53
N ALA A 161 3.58 -11.44 7.73
CA ALA A 161 3.04 -12.57 8.48
C ALA A 161 1.84 -13.25 7.80
N ALA A 162 1.16 -12.54 6.88
CA ALA A 162 0.06 -13.05 6.05
C ALA A 162 0.53 -13.50 4.65
N ASP A 163 1.81 -13.83 4.49
CA ASP A 163 2.42 -14.31 3.24
C ASP A 163 2.28 -13.35 2.05
N ALA A 164 2.29 -12.04 2.28
CA ALA A 164 2.33 -11.07 1.20
C ALA A 164 3.57 -11.30 0.29
N PRO A 165 3.44 -11.17 -1.04
CA PRO A 165 4.55 -11.43 -1.96
C PRO A 165 5.66 -10.39 -1.80
N LEU A 166 6.79 -10.80 -1.20
CA LEU A 166 7.93 -9.93 -0.87
C LEU A 166 8.59 -9.33 -2.13
N ASP A 167 8.67 -10.13 -3.18
CA ASP A 167 9.42 -9.84 -4.40
C ASP A 167 8.52 -9.48 -5.59
N HIS A 168 7.25 -9.15 -5.34
CA HIS A 168 6.40 -8.62 -6.38
C HIS A 168 7.00 -7.35 -6.98
N VAL A 169 7.05 -7.27 -8.30
CA VAL A 169 7.58 -6.12 -9.04
C VAL A 169 6.42 -5.39 -9.68
N ASN A 170 6.20 -4.15 -9.30
CA ASN A 170 5.15 -3.31 -9.88
C ASN A 170 5.52 -2.79 -11.29
N ASN A 171 4.62 -2.07 -11.94
CA ASN A 171 4.87 -1.55 -13.29
C ASN A 171 5.91 -0.41 -13.36
N LEU A 172 6.38 0.09 -12.21
CA LEU A 172 7.55 0.96 -12.10
C LEU A 172 8.87 0.19 -11.99
N HIS A 173 8.83 -1.15 -12.00
CA HIS A 173 9.95 -2.05 -11.74
C HIS A 173 10.51 -1.96 -10.30
N TRP A 174 9.64 -1.72 -9.34
CA TRP A 174 10.01 -1.63 -7.93
C TRP A 174 9.34 -2.72 -7.10
N THR A 175 10.12 -3.28 -6.18
CA THR A 175 9.65 -4.16 -5.10
C THR A 175 9.34 -3.33 -3.85
N ALA A 176 8.73 -3.94 -2.84
CA ALA A 176 8.52 -3.30 -1.55
C ALA A 176 9.84 -2.80 -0.92
N LEU A 177 10.93 -3.56 -1.08
CA LEU A 177 12.27 -3.19 -0.60
C LEU A 177 12.80 -1.95 -1.35
N ILE A 178 12.64 -1.89 -2.67
CA ILE A 178 13.04 -0.73 -3.49
C ILE A 178 12.17 0.49 -3.12
N GLU A 179 10.86 0.34 -2.98
CA GLU A 179 9.95 1.44 -2.60
C GLU A 179 10.33 2.05 -1.25
N ALA A 180 10.60 1.21 -0.24
CA ALA A 180 11.02 1.67 1.08
C ALA A 180 12.32 2.50 1.04
N ILE A 181 13.22 2.20 0.09
CA ILE A 181 14.48 2.93 -0.09
C ILE A 181 14.29 4.17 -0.95
N VAL A 182 13.59 4.03 -2.09
CA VAL A 182 13.50 5.10 -3.10
C VAL A 182 12.57 6.22 -2.67
N LEU A 183 11.44 5.90 -2.11
CA LEU A 183 10.42 6.86 -1.69
C LEU A 183 10.47 7.13 -0.18
N GLY A 184 11.10 6.24 0.58
CA GLY A 184 11.39 6.45 1.98
C GLY A 184 12.43 7.55 2.22
N GLN A 185 12.44 8.06 3.45
CA GLN A 185 13.38 9.11 3.88
C GLN A 185 14.60 8.55 4.63
N GLY A 186 14.80 7.22 4.62
CA GLY A 186 15.87 6.55 5.37
C GLY A 186 15.77 6.65 6.90
N GLY A 187 14.65 7.17 7.42
CA GLY A 187 14.38 7.32 8.84
C GLY A 187 13.99 6.01 9.54
N PRO A 188 13.76 6.06 10.88
CA PRO A 188 13.58 4.85 11.69
C PRO A 188 12.49 3.90 11.20
N ARG A 189 11.34 4.42 10.76
CA ARG A 189 10.24 3.59 10.23
C ARG A 189 10.66 2.81 8.96
N HIS A 190 11.31 3.50 8.00
CA HIS A 190 11.77 2.84 6.78
C HIS A 190 12.94 1.87 7.05
N GLN A 191 13.81 2.17 8.03
CA GLN A 191 14.84 1.23 8.47
C GLN A 191 14.22 -0.05 9.06
N GLU A 192 13.15 0.09 9.84
CA GLU A 192 12.43 -1.05 10.41
C GLU A 192 11.73 -1.88 9.32
N ILE A 193 11.16 -1.23 8.30
CA ILE A 193 10.58 -1.90 7.13
C ILE A 193 11.65 -2.68 6.37
N VAL A 194 12.79 -2.05 6.07
CA VAL A 194 13.90 -2.74 5.39
C VAL A 194 14.36 -3.94 6.20
N ARG A 195 14.51 -3.79 7.51
CA ARG A 195 14.88 -4.90 8.41
C ARG A 195 13.86 -6.03 8.36
N ALA A 196 12.56 -5.72 8.44
CA ALA A 196 11.49 -6.71 8.40
C ALA A 196 11.45 -7.46 7.05
N LEU A 197 11.58 -6.74 5.93
CA LEU A 197 11.59 -7.34 4.60
C LEU A 197 12.82 -8.26 4.42
N LEU A 198 14.01 -7.83 4.83
CA LEU A 198 15.23 -8.63 4.74
C LEU A 198 15.16 -9.87 5.64
N ALA A 199 14.64 -9.73 6.86
CA ALA A 199 14.44 -10.85 7.78
C ALA A 199 13.44 -11.88 7.24
N ALA A 200 12.46 -11.45 6.46
CA ALA A 200 11.50 -12.32 5.78
C ALA A 200 12.05 -12.95 4.50
N GLY A 201 13.24 -12.55 4.03
CA GLY A 201 13.89 -13.12 2.85
C GLY A 201 13.64 -12.37 1.54
N ALA A 202 13.23 -11.10 1.60
CA ALA A 202 13.10 -10.27 0.39
C ALA A 202 14.42 -10.21 -0.39
N SER A 203 14.33 -10.30 -1.71
CA SER A 203 15.47 -10.35 -2.60
C SER A 203 16.22 -9.02 -2.63
N THR A 204 17.52 -9.07 -2.31
CA THR A 204 18.44 -7.92 -2.43
C THR A 204 18.98 -7.73 -3.86
N ARG A 205 18.63 -8.64 -4.79
CA ARG A 205 19.19 -8.69 -6.15
C ARG A 205 18.26 -8.14 -7.21
N LEU A 206 16.96 -8.05 -6.93
CA LEU A 206 16.02 -7.42 -7.85
C LEU A 206 16.35 -5.94 -7.98
N ALA A 207 16.44 -5.48 -9.22
CA ALA A 207 16.88 -4.12 -9.54
C ALA A 207 15.75 -3.32 -10.16
N ASP A 208 15.88 -2.00 -10.09
CA ASP A 208 14.98 -1.08 -10.79
C ASP A 208 15.19 -1.16 -12.31
N ARG A 209 14.40 -0.39 -13.07
CA ARG A 209 14.49 -0.34 -14.55
C ARG A 209 15.86 0.10 -15.06
N GLN A 210 16.65 0.81 -14.25
CA GLN A 210 18.00 1.28 -14.58
C GLN A 210 19.08 0.29 -14.15
N GLY A 211 18.71 -0.86 -13.59
CA GLY A 211 19.64 -1.87 -13.10
C GLY A 211 20.27 -1.55 -11.74
N ASN A 212 19.69 -0.62 -10.98
CA ASN A 212 20.16 -0.31 -9.64
C ASN A 212 19.56 -1.30 -8.63
N THR A 213 20.42 -2.02 -7.93
CA THR A 213 20.02 -2.89 -6.82
C THR A 213 19.60 -2.05 -5.59
N PRO A 214 18.86 -2.63 -4.62
CA PRO A 214 18.56 -1.98 -3.36
C PRO A 214 19.79 -1.38 -2.67
N LEU A 215 20.92 -2.08 -2.69
CA LEU A 215 22.19 -1.58 -2.12
C LEU A 215 22.68 -0.31 -2.83
N ARG A 216 22.72 -0.31 -4.17
CA ARG A 216 23.14 0.88 -4.95
C ARG A 216 22.21 2.06 -4.70
N LEU A 217 20.90 1.82 -4.60
CA LEU A 217 19.91 2.85 -4.31
C LEU A 217 20.09 3.44 -2.90
N ALA A 218 20.36 2.61 -1.89
CA ALA A 218 20.63 3.07 -0.53
C ALA A 218 21.95 3.86 -0.45
N GLN A 219 23.00 3.40 -1.12
CA GLN A 219 24.30 4.08 -1.21
C GLN A 219 24.15 5.46 -1.85
N SER A 220 23.46 5.55 -2.98
CA SER A 220 23.25 6.83 -3.70
C SER A 220 22.47 7.87 -2.87
N ARG A 221 21.69 7.44 -1.88
CA ARG A 221 20.94 8.29 -0.95
C ARG A 221 21.69 8.58 0.35
N GLY A 222 22.83 7.93 0.58
CA GLY A 222 23.60 8.07 1.81
C GLY A 222 22.92 7.45 3.05
N TYR A 223 22.03 6.47 2.87
CA TYR A 223 21.33 5.79 3.97
C TYR A 223 22.21 4.71 4.60
N ARG A 224 23.15 5.14 5.43
CA ARG A 224 24.22 4.29 5.98
C ARG A 224 23.70 3.06 6.72
N GLU A 225 22.67 3.22 7.54
CA GLU A 225 22.07 2.14 8.31
C GLU A 225 21.41 1.10 7.39
N ILE A 226 20.73 1.55 6.34
CA ILE A 226 20.12 0.67 5.35
C ILE A 226 21.18 -0.06 4.53
N VAL A 227 22.29 0.64 4.15
CA VAL A 227 23.43 0.02 3.48
C VAL A 227 24.00 -1.12 4.32
N GLN A 228 24.24 -0.89 5.61
CA GLN A 228 24.75 -1.93 6.51
C GLN A 228 23.81 -3.14 6.60
N MET A 229 22.50 -2.91 6.70
CA MET A 229 21.52 -4.00 6.74
C MET A 229 21.55 -4.83 5.46
N LEU A 230 21.62 -4.17 4.29
CA LEU A 230 21.67 -4.85 3.00
C LEU A 230 22.96 -5.66 2.83
N GLU A 231 24.12 -5.12 3.21
CA GLU A 231 25.41 -5.84 3.19
C GLU A 231 25.42 -7.06 4.11
N GLN A 232 24.85 -6.93 5.33
CA GLN A 232 24.67 -8.04 6.27
C GLN A 232 23.74 -9.13 5.71
N ALA A 233 22.76 -8.74 4.91
CA ALA A 233 21.87 -9.67 4.20
C ALA A 233 22.50 -10.26 2.92
N GLY A 234 23.78 -9.98 2.64
CA GLY A 234 24.53 -10.53 1.50
C GLY A 234 24.34 -9.79 0.18
N ALA A 235 23.83 -8.56 0.19
CA ALA A 235 23.78 -7.71 -0.99
C ALA A 235 25.20 -7.35 -1.48
N ARG A 236 25.38 -7.27 -2.81
CA ARG A 236 26.66 -6.97 -3.47
C ARG A 236 26.46 -5.99 -4.61
#